data_dd0394bdfa504e0dab426bf356f682f3
#
_entry.id   dd0394bdfa504e0dab426bf356f682f3
#
_cell.length_a   1.000
_cell.length_b   1.000
_cell.length_c   1.000
_cell.angle_alpha   90.00
_cell.angle_beta   90.00
_cell.angle_gamma   90.00
#
_symmetry.space_group_name_H-M   'P 1'
#
loop_
_entity.id
_entity.type
_entity.pdbx_description
1 polymer ?
#
loop_
_entity_poly.entity_id
_entity_poly.type
_entity_poly.pdbx_seq_one_letter_code
_entity_poly.pdbx_strand_id
1 'polypeptide(L)'
;MNRSTPFVLLLLALVVGITAAAQDAKEIIVTSNNKLRGNTSYSEMSLKIVRPSWTREMKMKNWAKGDSYAMVVITYPAKEKGIVFLKRDKEIWNWIPSIERNIKLPPSMMMQSWMGTDFTNDDLVKESSVIDDYTHKLLVDSTIEGRICWKIELIPLPDAAVVWGKLLIWIDQKDYMQLRTEFYDEDGYLVNIMRGTNVKMLGGKLLPSRMEMIPVEEEGKMTIMEYHSIEFDTPIEDNFFTTQKMKRIR
;
A
#
# COMPACT_ATOMS: atom_id res chain seq x y z
N MET A 1 12.97 73.93 41.10
CA MET A 1 13.84 72.96 40.46
C MET A 1 13.05 71.63 40.39
N ASN A 2 12.31 71.43 39.28
CA ASN A 2 11.53 70.22 39.04
C ASN A 2 12.38 69.24 38.22
N ARG A 3 12.69 68.08 38.77
CA ARG A 3 13.30 66.97 38.06
C ARG A 3 12.20 65.97 37.63
N SER A 4 11.88 65.97 36.35
CA SER A 4 11.02 65.00 35.70
C SER A 4 11.86 63.77 35.34
N THR A 5 11.52 62.60 35.92
CA THR A 5 12.08 61.26 35.59
C THR A 5 11.33 60.69 34.42
N PRO A 6 11.96 60.21 33.32
CA PRO A 6 11.23 59.54 32.24
C PRO A 6 10.96 58.09 32.64
N PHE A 7 9.70 57.68 32.52
CA PHE A 7 9.21 56.32 32.70
C PHE A 7 9.48 55.55 31.38
N VAL A 8 10.46 54.68 31.40
CA VAL A 8 10.75 53.79 30.26
C VAL A 8 9.81 52.56 30.34
N LEU A 9 8.81 52.53 29.46
CA LEU A 9 7.92 51.37 29.29
C LEU A 9 8.68 50.29 28.50
N LEU A 10 9.10 49.25 29.18
CA LEU A 10 9.71 48.05 28.56
C LEU A 10 8.59 47.18 28.02
N LEU A 11 8.37 47.18 26.69
CA LEU A 11 7.40 46.34 26.00
C LEU A 11 8.00 44.93 25.87
N LEU A 12 7.58 44.00 26.74
CA LEU A 12 7.97 42.59 26.68
C LEU A 12 7.15 41.88 25.57
N ALA A 13 7.73 41.75 24.38
CA ALA A 13 7.12 40.98 23.29
C ALA A 13 7.17 39.49 23.63
N LEU A 14 6.03 38.95 24.01
CA LEU A 14 5.83 37.50 24.23
C LEU A 14 5.82 36.78 22.85
N VAL A 15 6.96 36.25 22.43
CA VAL A 15 7.05 35.39 21.25
C VAL A 15 6.44 34.05 21.65
N VAL A 16 5.16 33.87 21.37
CA VAL A 16 4.51 32.53 21.41
C VAL A 16 5.05 31.75 20.25
N GLY A 17 6.10 30.98 20.49
CA GLY A 17 6.57 29.99 19.54
C GLY A 17 5.48 28.91 19.36
N ILE A 18 4.77 28.95 18.24
CA ILE A 18 3.93 27.85 17.81
C ILE A 18 4.90 26.72 17.44
N THR A 19 5.14 25.79 18.36
CA THR A 19 5.76 24.51 18.01
C THR A 19 4.76 23.77 17.15
N ALA A 20 4.90 23.87 15.82
CA ALA A 20 4.27 22.92 14.92
C ALA A 20 4.79 21.54 15.36
N ALA A 21 3.92 20.70 15.93
CA ALA A 21 4.27 19.33 16.23
C ALA A 21 4.72 18.70 14.91
N ALA A 22 5.99 18.31 14.83
CA ALA A 22 6.49 17.60 13.67
C ALA A 22 5.65 16.32 13.56
N GLN A 23 4.92 16.18 12.45
CA GLN A 23 4.06 15.04 12.22
C GLN A 23 4.93 13.78 12.16
N ASP A 24 4.55 12.74 12.91
CA ASP A 24 5.31 11.49 12.96
C ASP A 24 5.19 10.76 11.61
N ALA A 25 6.31 10.37 11.03
CA ALA A 25 6.36 9.64 9.77
C ALA A 25 5.55 8.34 9.83
N LYS A 26 5.58 7.62 10.95
CA LYS A 26 4.79 6.41 11.15
C LYS A 26 3.29 6.70 11.14
N GLU A 27 2.85 7.79 11.78
CA GLU A 27 1.44 8.19 11.82
C GLU A 27 0.91 8.54 10.42
N ILE A 28 1.73 9.17 9.57
CA ILE A 28 1.39 9.46 8.18
C ILE A 28 1.16 8.15 7.40
N ILE A 29 2.06 7.18 7.54
CA ILE A 29 1.94 5.86 6.90
C ILE A 29 0.67 5.15 7.37
N VAL A 30 0.43 5.11 8.67
CA VAL A 30 -0.78 4.48 9.26
C VAL A 30 -2.06 5.12 8.71
N THR A 31 -2.10 6.45 8.66
CA THR A 31 -3.26 7.20 8.17
C THR A 31 -3.52 6.90 6.68
N SER A 32 -2.46 6.93 5.87
CA SER A 32 -2.54 6.60 4.44
C SER A 32 -3.04 5.17 4.20
N ASN A 33 -2.49 4.22 4.94
CA ASN A 33 -2.86 2.80 4.83
C ASN A 33 -4.33 2.57 5.23
N ASN A 34 -4.77 3.16 6.36
CA ASN A 34 -6.15 3.07 6.83
C ASN A 34 -7.15 3.73 5.86
N LYS A 35 -6.73 4.78 5.15
CA LYS A 35 -7.57 5.42 4.14
C LYS A 35 -7.87 4.47 2.98
N LEU A 36 -6.87 3.73 2.50
CA LEU A 36 -7.04 2.78 1.39
C LEU A 36 -7.85 1.54 1.79
N ARG A 37 -7.74 1.09 3.04
CA ARG A 37 -8.33 -0.18 3.50
C ARG A 37 -9.70 -0.04 4.14
N GLY A 38 -9.92 1.00 4.97
CA GLY A 38 -11.04 1.05 5.91
C GLY A 38 -10.95 -0.06 6.97
N ASN A 39 -12.00 -0.26 7.76
CA ASN A 39 -12.08 -1.39 8.69
C ASN A 39 -12.32 -2.70 7.94
N THR A 40 -13.19 -2.64 6.93
CA THR A 40 -13.42 -3.69 5.94
C THR A 40 -13.52 -3.05 4.56
N SER A 41 -13.19 -3.82 3.53
CA SER A 41 -13.43 -3.39 2.15
C SER A 41 -13.79 -4.55 1.23
N TYR A 42 -14.62 -4.25 0.24
CA TYR A 42 -14.84 -5.07 -0.93
C TYR A 42 -14.43 -4.27 -2.16
N SER A 43 -13.71 -4.89 -3.09
CA SER A 43 -13.33 -4.23 -4.33
C SER A 43 -13.38 -5.16 -5.53
N GLU A 44 -13.71 -4.59 -6.68
CA GLU A 44 -13.55 -5.21 -7.98
C GLU A 44 -12.43 -4.51 -8.73
N MET A 45 -11.48 -5.30 -9.24
CA MET A 45 -10.30 -4.77 -9.90
C MET A 45 -9.86 -5.63 -11.06
N SER A 46 -9.09 -5.04 -11.96
CA SER A 46 -8.35 -5.75 -13.00
C SER A 46 -6.85 -5.57 -12.84
N LEU A 47 -6.12 -6.57 -13.27
CA LEU A 47 -4.66 -6.54 -13.44
C LEU A 47 -4.32 -6.75 -14.89
N LYS A 48 -3.49 -5.85 -15.45
CA LYS A 48 -2.94 -5.99 -16.80
C LYS A 48 -1.43 -6.11 -16.72
N ILE A 49 -0.91 -7.28 -17.09
CA ILE A 49 0.51 -7.54 -17.19
C ILE A 49 0.94 -7.15 -18.60
N VAL A 50 1.84 -6.19 -18.71
CA VAL A 50 2.41 -5.74 -19.99
C VAL A 50 3.83 -6.27 -20.10
N ARG A 51 4.13 -6.89 -21.22
CA ARG A 51 5.46 -7.39 -21.61
C ARG A 51 5.76 -6.97 -23.05
N PRO A 52 7.00 -6.88 -23.48
CA PRO A 52 7.34 -6.38 -24.82
C PRO A 52 6.61 -7.06 -26.00
N SER A 53 6.31 -8.36 -25.86
CA SER A 53 5.69 -9.15 -26.93
C SER A 53 4.25 -9.61 -26.64
N TRP A 54 3.73 -9.41 -25.43
CA TRP A 54 2.38 -9.84 -25.05
C TRP A 54 1.80 -9.04 -23.90
N THR A 55 0.50 -9.11 -23.77
CA THR A 55 -0.23 -8.62 -22.60
C THR A 55 -1.19 -9.69 -22.09
N ARG A 56 -1.40 -9.71 -20.77
CA ARG A 56 -2.38 -10.58 -20.11
C ARG A 56 -3.22 -9.76 -19.16
N GLU A 57 -4.52 -10.01 -19.15
CA GLU A 57 -5.46 -9.38 -18.23
C GLU A 57 -6.05 -10.41 -17.28
N MET A 58 -6.21 -10.03 -16.03
CA MET A 58 -6.94 -10.76 -15.01
C MET A 58 -7.99 -9.83 -14.39
N LYS A 59 -9.15 -10.38 -13.99
CA LYS A 59 -10.13 -9.67 -13.16
C LYS A 59 -10.33 -10.42 -11.87
N MET A 60 -10.57 -9.68 -10.81
CA MET A 60 -10.69 -10.26 -9.48
C MET A 60 -11.64 -9.46 -8.58
N LYS A 61 -12.12 -10.16 -7.56
CA LYS A 61 -12.82 -9.61 -6.41
C LYS A 61 -11.95 -9.76 -5.20
N ASN A 62 -11.91 -8.74 -4.37
CA ASN A 62 -11.13 -8.75 -3.13
C ASN A 62 -12.02 -8.34 -1.95
N TRP A 63 -11.89 -9.04 -0.85
CA TRP A 63 -12.45 -8.74 0.46
C TRP A 63 -11.31 -8.60 1.44
N ALA A 64 -11.31 -7.55 2.24
CA ALA A 64 -10.32 -7.34 3.29
C ALA A 64 -10.99 -6.93 4.61
N LYS A 65 -10.35 -7.27 5.73
CA LYS A 65 -10.74 -6.84 7.07
C LYS A 65 -9.49 -6.52 7.88
N GLY A 66 -9.32 -5.23 8.17
CA GLY A 66 -8.07 -4.72 8.73
C GLY A 66 -6.87 -5.11 7.88
N ASP A 67 -5.76 -5.39 8.52
CA ASP A 67 -4.50 -5.86 7.93
C ASP A 67 -4.30 -7.38 8.04
N SER A 68 -5.14 -8.06 8.84
CA SER A 68 -5.00 -9.47 9.14
C SER A 68 -5.71 -10.40 8.16
N TYR A 69 -6.76 -9.94 7.49
CA TYR A 69 -7.56 -10.79 6.62
C TYR A 69 -7.73 -10.21 5.22
N ALA A 70 -7.48 -11.03 4.21
CA ALA A 70 -7.85 -10.72 2.83
C ALA A 70 -8.22 -12.01 2.08
N MET A 71 -9.18 -11.90 1.15
CA MET A 71 -9.55 -12.98 0.23
C MET A 71 -9.69 -12.41 -1.18
N VAL A 72 -8.91 -12.93 -2.11
CA VAL A 72 -8.92 -12.54 -3.52
C VAL A 72 -9.42 -13.72 -4.34
N VAL A 73 -10.39 -13.49 -5.22
CA VAL A 73 -10.93 -14.49 -6.15
C VAL A 73 -10.69 -14.04 -7.57
N ILE A 74 -10.01 -14.84 -8.36
CA ILE A 74 -9.83 -14.59 -9.79
C ILE A 74 -11.14 -14.94 -10.53
N THR A 75 -11.67 -13.97 -11.28
CA THR A 75 -12.92 -14.10 -12.05
C THR A 75 -12.69 -14.22 -13.55
N TYR A 76 -11.53 -13.78 -14.05
CA TYR A 76 -11.08 -13.85 -15.44
C TYR A 76 -9.55 -13.93 -15.49
N PRO A 77 -8.95 -14.65 -16.44
CA PRO A 77 -9.55 -15.40 -17.56
C PRO A 77 -10.15 -16.74 -17.13
N ALA A 78 -10.89 -17.37 -18.02
CA ALA A 78 -11.59 -18.64 -17.76
C ALA A 78 -10.66 -19.75 -17.23
N LYS A 79 -9.40 -19.79 -17.70
CA LYS A 79 -8.38 -20.76 -17.28
C LYS A 79 -8.00 -20.62 -15.79
N GLU A 80 -8.08 -19.43 -15.24
CA GLU A 80 -7.65 -19.09 -13.88
C GLU A 80 -8.83 -18.81 -12.96
N LYS A 81 -10.05 -18.77 -13.53
CA LYS A 81 -11.28 -18.50 -12.79
C LYS A 81 -11.47 -19.47 -11.62
N GLY A 82 -11.73 -18.89 -10.45
CA GLY A 82 -11.96 -19.64 -9.22
C GLY A 82 -10.67 -19.97 -8.45
N ILE A 83 -9.49 -19.55 -8.92
CA ILE A 83 -8.31 -19.51 -8.07
C ILE A 83 -8.59 -18.50 -6.96
N VAL A 84 -8.29 -18.87 -5.72
CA VAL A 84 -8.53 -18.03 -4.55
C VAL A 84 -7.26 -17.94 -3.73
N PHE A 85 -6.93 -16.72 -3.31
CA PHE A 85 -5.89 -16.44 -2.33
C PHE A 85 -6.56 -16.00 -1.02
N LEU A 86 -6.08 -16.51 0.10
CA LEU A 86 -6.52 -16.16 1.44
C LEU A 86 -5.31 -15.76 2.26
N LYS A 87 -5.33 -14.52 2.78
CA LYS A 87 -4.45 -14.07 3.85
C LYS A 87 -5.16 -14.21 5.18
N ARG A 88 -4.47 -14.80 6.16
CA ARG A 88 -4.86 -14.77 7.58
C ARG A 88 -3.61 -14.48 8.40
N ASP A 89 -3.58 -13.32 9.00
CA ASP A 89 -2.40 -12.80 9.71
C ASP A 89 -1.13 -12.89 8.83
N LYS A 90 -0.17 -13.73 9.21
CA LYS A 90 1.09 -13.95 8.46
C LYS A 90 1.04 -15.13 7.49
N GLU A 91 -0.11 -15.77 7.31
CA GLU A 91 -0.26 -16.96 6.49
C GLU A 91 -0.99 -16.68 5.20
N ILE A 92 -0.50 -17.27 4.09
CA ILE A 92 -1.16 -17.25 2.79
C ILE A 92 -1.54 -18.65 2.38
N TRP A 93 -2.73 -18.75 1.85
CA TRP A 93 -3.27 -19.96 1.27
C TRP A 93 -3.71 -19.70 -0.16
N ASN A 94 -3.44 -20.66 -1.06
CA ASN A 94 -3.91 -20.65 -2.43
C ASN A 94 -4.82 -21.86 -2.67
N TRP A 95 -6.06 -21.60 -3.10
CA TRP A 95 -6.97 -22.61 -3.60
C TRP A 95 -6.87 -22.70 -5.12
N ILE A 96 -6.56 -23.89 -5.65
CA ILE A 96 -6.45 -24.14 -7.09
C ILE A 96 -7.57 -25.12 -7.49
N PRO A 97 -8.63 -24.65 -8.16
CA PRO A 97 -9.82 -25.47 -8.48
C PRO A 97 -9.49 -26.69 -9.34
N SER A 98 -8.55 -26.56 -10.30
CA SER A 98 -8.21 -27.62 -11.24
C SER A 98 -7.62 -28.89 -10.62
N ILE A 99 -7.04 -28.74 -9.42
CA ILE A 99 -6.47 -29.85 -8.65
C ILE A 99 -7.15 -30.04 -7.30
N GLU A 100 -8.17 -29.22 -6.99
CA GLU A 100 -8.96 -29.24 -5.75
C GLU A 100 -8.11 -29.17 -4.48
N ARG A 101 -7.04 -28.37 -4.46
CA ARG A 101 -6.12 -28.26 -3.33
C ARG A 101 -6.03 -26.86 -2.76
N ASN A 102 -6.01 -26.79 -1.44
CA ASN A 102 -5.52 -25.66 -0.68
C ASN A 102 -4.01 -25.84 -0.43
N ILE A 103 -3.22 -24.89 -0.85
CA ILE A 103 -1.76 -24.89 -0.67
C ILE A 103 -1.41 -23.69 0.22
N LYS A 104 -0.78 -23.96 1.36
CA LYS A 104 -0.18 -22.90 2.17
C LYS A 104 1.15 -22.49 1.53
N LEU A 105 1.35 -21.21 1.27
CA LEU A 105 2.60 -20.71 0.70
C LEU A 105 3.68 -20.71 1.78
N PRO A 106 4.82 -21.38 1.55
CA PRO A 106 5.95 -21.33 2.47
C PRO A 106 6.68 -19.97 2.36
N PRO A 107 7.41 -19.54 3.41
CA PRO A 107 8.17 -18.29 3.40
C PRO A 107 9.11 -18.13 2.21
N SER A 108 9.71 -19.22 1.72
CA SER A 108 10.60 -19.22 0.55
C SER A 108 9.92 -18.81 -0.78
N MET A 109 8.59 -18.78 -0.83
CA MET A 109 7.85 -18.33 -2.01
C MET A 109 7.44 -16.85 -1.93
N MET A 110 7.71 -16.14 -0.83
CA MET A 110 7.28 -14.74 -0.67
C MET A 110 7.92 -13.81 -1.69
N MET A 111 9.18 -14.02 -2.05
CA MET A 111 9.88 -13.23 -3.06
C MET A 111 9.47 -13.56 -4.51
N GLN A 112 8.72 -14.63 -4.71
CA GLN A 112 8.30 -15.01 -6.06
C GLN A 112 7.21 -14.09 -6.58
N SER A 113 7.22 -13.88 -7.91
CA SER A 113 6.20 -13.13 -8.62
C SER A 113 4.81 -13.71 -8.38
N TRP A 114 3.87 -12.88 -7.94
CA TRP A 114 2.47 -13.28 -7.79
C TRP A 114 1.81 -13.42 -9.15
N MET A 115 1.43 -14.63 -9.52
CA MET A 115 0.76 -14.95 -10.80
C MET A 115 1.46 -14.36 -12.05
N GLY A 116 2.78 -14.17 -12.02
CA GLY A 116 3.55 -13.63 -13.15
C GLY A 116 3.45 -12.11 -13.32
N THR A 117 2.96 -11.39 -12.30
CA THR A 117 2.96 -9.93 -12.21
C THR A 117 4.34 -9.41 -11.76
N ASP A 118 4.52 -8.10 -11.71
CA ASP A 118 5.70 -7.46 -11.14
C ASP A 118 5.56 -7.24 -9.61
N PHE A 119 4.44 -7.65 -9.02
CA PHE A 119 4.26 -7.78 -7.57
C PHE A 119 4.78 -9.13 -7.09
N THR A 120 5.41 -9.14 -5.94
CA THR A 120 5.78 -10.38 -5.23
C THR A 120 4.57 -10.91 -4.44
N ASN A 121 4.65 -12.17 -4.00
CA ASN A 121 3.67 -12.67 -3.03
C ASN A 121 3.70 -11.87 -1.73
N ASP A 122 4.87 -11.36 -1.34
CA ASP A 122 5.06 -10.53 -0.14
C ASP A 122 4.34 -9.18 -0.26
N ASP A 123 4.44 -8.50 -1.39
CA ASP A 123 3.78 -7.20 -1.61
C ASP A 123 2.26 -7.27 -1.40
N LEU A 124 1.65 -8.40 -1.74
CA LEU A 124 0.21 -8.59 -1.59
C LEU A 124 -0.22 -9.02 -0.18
N VAL A 125 0.69 -9.53 0.61
CA VAL A 125 0.39 -10.14 1.91
C VAL A 125 0.86 -9.30 3.06
N LYS A 126 2.04 -8.70 2.94
CA LYS A 126 2.69 -7.93 3.99
C LYS A 126 2.56 -6.42 3.81
N GLU A 127 1.57 -5.95 3.07
CA GLU A 127 1.34 -4.50 2.93
C GLU A 127 1.23 -3.79 4.29
N SER A 128 0.79 -4.52 5.34
CA SER A 128 0.80 -4.05 6.73
C SER A 128 2.19 -3.99 7.36
N SER A 129 3.16 -4.75 6.85
CA SER A 129 4.51 -4.80 7.43
C SER A 129 5.25 -3.46 7.35
N VAL A 130 4.89 -2.60 6.41
CA VAL A 130 5.47 -1.24 6.29
C VAL A 130 5.28 -0.40 7.56
N ILE A 131 4.35 -0.76 8.43
CA ILE A 131 4.08 -0.09 9.71
C ILE A 131 4.97 -0.62 10.84
N ASP A 132 5.15 -1.94 10.91
CA ASP A 132 5.71 -2.60 12.09
C ASP A 132 7.12 -3.17 11.87
N ASP A 133 7.46 -3.51 10.62
CA ASP A 133 8.74 -4.15 10.30
C ASP A 133 9.82 -3.15 9.82
N TYR A 134 9.50 -1.83 9.78
CA TYR A 134 10.39 -0.77 9.32
C TYR A 134 10.50 0.36 10.33
N THR A 135 11.66 1.04 10.30
CA THR A 135 11.80 2.39 10.84
C THR A 135 11.24 3.40 9.85
N HIS A 136 10.83 4.58 10.31
CA HIS A 136 10.23 5.62 9.47
C HIS A 136 10.95 6.94 9.67
N LYS A 137 11.35 7.59 8.58
CA LYS A 137 12.05 8.87 8.61
C LYS A 137 11.49 9.81 7.56
N LEU A 138 11.00 10.97 7.99
CA LEU A 138 10.62 12.05 7.08
C LEU A 138 11.86 12.60 6.39
N LEU A 139 11.79 12.76 5.08
CA LEU A 139 12.75 13.46 4.24
C LEU A 139 12.16 14.80 3.79
N VAL A 140 12.90 15.55 2.97
CA VAL A 140 12.42 16.79 2.38
C VAL A 140 11.22 16.50 1.48
N ASP A 141 10.15 17.27 1.65
CA ASP A 141 8.93 17.18 0.85
C ASP A 141 9.23 17.35 -0.64
N SER A 142 8.41 16.72 -1.45
CA SER A 142 8.53 16.81 -2.91
C SER A 142 7.15 16.83 -3.57
N THR A 143 7.12 17.18 -4.86
CA THR A 143 5.87 17.27 -5.61
C THR A 143 5.73 16.06 -6.54
N ILE A 144 4.59 15.37 -6.48
CA ILE A 144 4.19 14.30 -7.41
C ILE A 144 2.91 14.74 -8.12
N GLU A 145 2.95 14.86 -9.44
CA GLU A 145 1.81 15.27 -10.28
C GLU A 145 1.07 16.52 -9.76
N GLY A 146 1.85 17.55 -9.34
CA GLY A 146 1.31 18.80 -8.82
C GLY A 146 0.81 18.76 -7.37
N ARG A 147 0.96 17.64 -6.66
CA ARG A 147 0.59 17.48 -5.26
C ARG A 147 1.81 17.49 -4.36
N ILE A 148 1.77 18.30 -3.31
CA ILE A 148 2.82 18.32 -2.28
C ILE A 148 2.70 17.02 -1.46
N CYS A 149 3.81 16.28 -1.37
CA CYS A 149 3.86 14.98 -0.70
C CYS A 149 4.92 14.97 0.39
N TRP A 150 4.61 14.36 1.51
CA TRP A 150 5.63 13.86 2.41
C TRP A 150 6.41 12.77 1.71
N LYS A 151 7.73 12.85 1.77
CA LYS A 151 8.62 11.77 1.35
C LYS A 151 9.14 11.07 2.59
N ILE A 152 8.88 9.76 2.69
CA ILE A 152 9.22 8.95 3.87
C ILE A 152 10.14 7.83 3.45
N GLU A 153 11.27 7.72 4.16
CA GLU A 153 12.21 6.61 4.03
C GLU A 153 11.87 5.54 5.07
N LEU A 154 11.82 4.30 4.63
CA LEU A 154 11.61 3.11 5.45
C LEU A 154 12.83 2.20 5.32
N ILE A 155 13.42 1.85 6.45
CA ILE A 155 14.53 0.89 6.55
C ILE A 155 14.07 -0.28 7.42
N PRO A 156 14.26 -1.54 6.98
CA PRO A 156 13.86 -2.71 7.76
C PRO A 156 14.46 -2.72 9.17
N LEU A 157 13.70 -3.21 10.13
CA LEU A 157 14.23 -3.56 11.44
C LEU A 157 15.16 -4.79 11.30
N PRO A 158 16.16 -4.95 12.18
CA PRO A 158 17.19 -6.01 12.05
C PRO A 158 16.64 -7.43 11.90
N ASP A 159 15.52 -7.73 12.56
CA ASP A 159 14.89 -9.06 12.56
C ASP A 159 13.64 -9.13 11.66
N ALA A 160 13.39 -8.11 10.86
CA ALA A 160 12.24 -8.08 9.98
C ALA A 160 12.41 -9.04 8.79
N ALA A 161 11.48 -9.98 8.66
CA ALA A 161 11.45 -10.90 7.52
C ALA A 161 10.76 -10.24 6.33
N VAL A 162 11.40 -9.25 5.72
CA VAL A 162 10.90 -8.48 4.58
C VAL A 162 11.77 -8.68 3.34
N VAL A 163 11.24 -8.36 2.17
CA VAL A 163 11.93 -8.52 0.87
C VAL A 163 12.80 -7.31 0.55
N TRP A 164 12.33 -6.11 0.90
CA TRP A 164 12.95 -4.88 0.45
C TRP A 164 13.91 -4.30 1.48
N GLY A 165 15.13 -3.99 1.07
CA GLY A 165 16.17 -3.39 1.91
C GLY A 165 15.91 -1.92 2.24
N LYS A 166 15.13 -1.22 1.42
CA LYS A 166 14.66 0.15 1.64
C LYS A 166 13.42 0.44 0.83
N LEU A 167 12.51 1.26 1.39
CA LEU A 167 11.42 1.87 0.63
C LEU A 167 11.49 3.38 0.73
N LEU A 168 11.12 4.08 -0.35
CA LEU A 168 10.79 5.49 -0.32
C LEU A 168 9.32 5.64 -0.71
N ILE A 169 8.52 6.27 0.14
CA ILE A 169 7.08 6.43 -0.07
C ILE A 169 6.73 7.91 -0.13
N TRP A 170 5.89 8.27 -1.12
CA TRP A 170 5.34 9.63 -1.27
C TRP A 170 3.85 9.61 -0.98
N ILE A 171 3.44 10.37 0.02
CA ILE A 171 2.05 10.48 0.48
C ILE A 171 1.60 11.92 0.34
N ASP A 172 0.51 12.15 -0.41
CA ASP A 172 -0.11 13.46 -0.59
C ASP A 172 -0.53 14.06 0.76
N GLN A 173 -0.10 15.29 1.04
CA GLN A 173 -0.31 15.94 2.33
C GLN A 173 -1.77 16.32 2.60
N LYS A 174 -2.56 16.51 1.56
CA LYS A 174 -3.96 16.91 1.69
C LYS A 174 -4.88 15.72 1.94
N ASP A 175 -4.72 14.69 1.13
CA ASP A 175 -5.67 13.57 1.07
C ASP A 175 -5.06 12.25 1.54
N TYR A 176 -3.79 12.24 2.01
CA TYR A 176 -3.08 11.03 2.48
C TYR A 176 -3.05 9.89 1.47
N MET A 177 -3.06 10.22 0.17
CA MET A 177 -2.94 9.21 -0.88
C MET A 177 -1.48 8.84 -1.10
N GLN A 178 -1.18 7.54 -1.14
CA GLN A 178 0.12 7.06 -1.59
C GLN A 178 0.19 7.18 -3.12
N LEU A 179 1.06 8.06 -3.61
CA LEU A 179 1.17 8.37 -5.05
C LEU A 179 2.39 7.74 -5.70
N ARG A 180 3.42 7.41 -4.92
CA ARG A 180 4.64 6.77 -5.40
C ARG A 180 5.27 5.94 -4.31
N THR A 181 5.85 4.79 -4.70
CA THR A 181 6.78 4.01 -3.87
C THR A 181 7.95 3.56 -4.72
N GLU A 182 9.13 3.67 -4.19
CA GLU A 182 10.35 3.12 -4.76
C GLU A 182 10.83 1.97 -3.88
N PHE A 183 11.13 0.84 -4.51
CA PHE A 183 11.55 -0.40 -3.87
C PHE A 183 13.00 -0.66 -4.17
N TYR A 184 13.82 -0.74 -3.14
CA TYR A 184 15.25 -0.97 -3.23
C TYR A 184 15.58 -2.34 -2.63
N ASP A 185 16.53 -3.04 -3.24
CA ASP A 185 17.06 -4.29 -2.70
C ASP A 185 18.00 -4.06 -1.50
N GLU A 186 18.60 -5.12 -0.97
CA GLU A 186 19.54 -5.09 0.15
C GLU A 186 20.85 -4.37 -0.19
N ASP A 187 21.25 -4.36 -1.47
CA ASP A 187 22.45 -3.67 -1.97
C ASP A 187 22.20 -2.20 -2.28
N GLY A 188 20.94 -1.74 -2.19
CA GLY A 188 20.52 -0.35 -2.39
C GLY A 188 20.24 0.01 -3.86
N TYR A 189 20.09 -0.96 -4.76
CA TYR A 189 19.67 -0.72 -6.12
C TYR A 189 18.15 -0.54 -6.20
N LEU A 190 17.70 0.43 -7.00
CA LEU A 190 16.29 0.65 -7.27
C LEU A 190 15.76 -0.44 -8.21
N VAL A 191 14.88 -1.30 -7.71
CA VAL A 191 14.34 -2.46 -8.45
C VAL A 191 13.01 -2.13 -9.10
N ASN A 192 12.06 -1.59 -8.32
CA ASN A 192 10.72 -1.30 -8.80
C ASN A 192 10.27 0.12 -8.42
N ILE A 193 9.39 0.68 -9.24
CA ILE A 193 8.65 1.91 -8.93
C ILE A 193 7.15 1.60 -9.02
N MET A 194 6.40 1.86 -7.95
CA MET A 194 4.95 1.87 -7.97
C MET A 194 4.45 3.31 -8.09
N ARG A 195 3.49 3.56 -8.99
CA ARG A 195 2.82 4.86 -9.16
C ARG A 195 1.33 4.74 -8.98
N GLY A 196 0.75 5.64 -8.19
CA GLY A 196 -0.69 5.79 -8.04
C GLY A 196 -1.19 6.94 -8.91
N THR A 197 -2.00 6.64 -9.91
CA THR A 197 -2.51 7.61 -10.90
C THR A 197 -4.04 7.56 -11.02
N ASN A 198 -4.61 8.38 -11.90
CA ASN A 198 -6.06 8.43 -12.15
C ASN A 198 -6.88 8.58 -10.86
N VAL A 199 -6.59 9.66 -10.10
CA VAL A 199 -7.24 9.96 -8.82
C VAL A 199 -8.72 10.26 -9.05
N LYS A 200 -9.60 9.50 -8.38
CA LYS A 200 -11.06 9.67 -8.44
C LYS A 200 -11.73 9.24 -7.14
N MET A 201 -13.02 9.53 -7.03
CA MET A 201 -13.83 9.06 -5.91
C MET A 201 -14.12 7.56 -6.04
N LEU A 202 -13.72 6.79 -5.02
CA LEU A 202 -13.97 5.36 -4.88
C LEU A 202 -14.48 5.09 -3.46
N GLY A 203 -15.66 4.51 -3.34
CA GLY A 203 -16.27 4.23 -2.05
C GLY A 203 -16.38 5.45 -1.12
N GLY A 204 -16.62 6.65 -1.69
CA GLY A 204 -16.69 7.90 -0.91
C GLY A 204 -15.35 8.52 -0.52
N LYS A 205 -14.22 7.95 -0.93
CA LYS A 205 -12.86 8.45 -0.66
C LYS A 205 -12.16 8.84 -1.96
N LEU A 206 -11.38 9.91 -1.95
CA LEU A 206 -10.50 10.28 -3.07
C LEU A 206 -9.26 9.38 -3.03
N LEU A 207 -9.06 8.57 -4.08
CA LEU A 207 -8.01 7.55 -4.15
C LEU A 207 -7.44 7.44 -5.56
N PRO A 208 -6.16 7.04 -5.74
CA PRO A 208 -5.66 6.57 -7.01
C PRO A 208 -6.44 5.32 -7.42
N SER A 209 -7.03 5.34 -8.61
CA SER A 209 -7.74 4.16 -9.11
C SER A 209 -6.86 3.24 -9.95
N ARG A 210 -5.67 3.70 -10.29
CA ARG A 210 -4.69 2.97 -11.11
C ARG A 210 -3.34 2.96 -10.40
N MET A 211 -2.82 1.76 -10.17
CA MET A 211 -1.51 1.51 -9.60
C MET A 211 -0.65 0.83 -10.68
N GLU A 212 0.54 1.37 -10.93
CA GLU A 212 1.48 0.84 -11.93
C GLU A 212 2.75 0.39 -11.22
N MET A 213 3.06 -0.90 -11.30
CA MET A 213 4.34 -1.45 -10.85
C MET A 213 5.27 -1.57 -12.06
N ILE A 214 6.41 -0.89 -12.00
CA ILE A 214 7.35 -0.73 -13.12
C ILE A 214 8.72 -1.22 -12.66
N PRO A 215 9.20 -2.38 -13.16
CA PRO A 215 10.59 -2.80 -12.99
C PRO A 215 11.52 -1.82 -13.70
N VAL A 216 12.54 -1.31 -12.99
CA VAL A 216 13.38 -0.21 -13.52
C VAL A 216 14.32 -0.67 -14.63
N GLU A 217 14.87 -1.88 -14.51
CA GLU A 217 15.85 -2.43 -15.46
C GLU A 217 15.20 -3.19 -16.62
N GLU A 218 13.86 -3.32 -16.65
CA GLU A 218 13.15 -4.14 -17.61
C GLU A 218 12.25 -3.29 -18.52
N GLU A 219 12.84 -2.67 -19.53
CA GLU A 219 12.13 -1.80 -20.47
C GLU A 219 10.89 -2.49 -21.10
N GLY A 220 9.78 -1.77 -21.14
CA GLY A 220 8.51 -2.27 -21.70
C GLY A 220 7.75 -3.25 -20.82
N LYS A 221 8.22 -3.53 -19.62
CA LYS A 221 7.49 -4.33 -18.62
C LYS A 221 6.79 -3.45 -17.60
N MET A 222 5.56 -3.81 -17.25
CA MET A 222 4.81 -3.25 -16.14
C MET A 222 3.62 -4.12 -15.77
N THR A 223 3.17 -3.98 -14.55
CA THR A 223 1.86 -4.48 -14.11
C THR A 223 0.99 -3.31 -13.71
N ILE A 224 -0.21 -3.26 -14.25
CA ILE A 224 -1.21 -2.22 -14.00
C ILE A 224 -2.35 -2.84 -13.23
N MET A 225 -2.65 -2.32 -12.04
CA MET A 225 -3.83 -2.64 -11.25
C MET A 225 -4.83 -1.49 -11.38
N GLU A 226 -6.07 -1.78 -11.74
CA GLU A 226 -7.16 -0.80 -11.80
C GLU A 226 -8.32 -1.20 -10.89
N TYR A 227 -8.68 -0.29 -9.98
CA TYR A 227 -9.89 -0.40 -9.17
C TYR A 227 -11.10 0.11 -9.96
N HIS A 228 -12.07 -0.77 -10.17
CA HIS A 228 -13.35 -0.43 -10.82
C HIS A 228 -14.36 0.07 -9.79
N SER A 229 -14.42 -0.60 -8.64
CA SER A 229 -15.24 -0.21 -7.50
C SER A 229 -14.57 -0.57 -6.18
N ILE A 230 -14.85 0.20 -5.14
CA ILE A 230 -14.50 -0.12 -3.75
C ILE A 230 -15.70 0.24 -2.88
N GLU A 231 -16.03 -0.65 -1.95
CA GLU A 231 -16.99 -0.42 -0.88
C GLU A 231 -16.25 -0.58 0.44
N PHE A 232 -16.38 0.41 1.34
CA PHE A 232 -15.74 0.41 2.65
C PHE A 232 -16.74 0.15 3.76
N ASP A 233 -16.24 -0.39 4.85
CA ASP A 233 -16.94 -0.55 6.12
C ASP A 233 -18.22 -1.40 6.04
N THR A 234 -18.36 -2.21 4.98
CA THR A 234 -19.39 -3.24 4.88
C THR A 234 -19.05 -4.37 5.86
N PRO A 235 -19.99 -4.79 6.74
CA PRO A 235 -19.73 -5.85 7.70
C PRO A 235 -19.29 -7.16 7.03
N ILE A 236 -18.12 -7.67 7.42
CA ILE A 236 -17.60 -8.97 6.99
C ILE A 236 -17.23 -9.76 8.25
N GLU A 237 -17.88 -10.91 8.45
CA GLU A 237 -17.60 -11.77 9.57
C GLU A 237 -16.25 -12.50 9.42
N ASP A 238 -15.55 -12.75 10.53
CA ASP A 238 -14.24 -13.44 10.51
C ASP A 238 -14.32 -14.85 9.91
N ASN A 239 -15.48 -15.52 10.07
CA ASN A 239 -15.75 -16.83 9.48
C ASN A 239 -15.81 -16.83 7.93
N PHE A 240 -15.85 -15.63 7.31
CA PHE A 240 -15.71 -15.48 5.86
C PHE A 240 -14.31 -15.86 5.40
N PHE A 241 -13.28 -15.52 6.18
CA PHE A 241 -11.88 -15.73 5.83
C PHE A 241 -11.38 -17.11 6.25
N THR A 242 -11.91 -18.16 5.61
CA THR A 242 -11.56 -19.55 5.92
C THR A 242 -11.18 -20.35 4.67
N THR A 243 -10.36 -21.36 4.85
CA THR A 243 -9.97 -22.28 3.76
C THR A 243 -11.18 -23.07 3.21
N GLN A 244 -12.25 -23.22 3.98
CA GLN A 244 -13.51 -23.80 3.51
C GLN A 244 -14.27 -22.83 2.59
N LYS A 245 -14.27 -21.53 2.92
CA LYS A 245 -14.92 -20.50 2.11
C LYS A 245 -14.24 -20.36 0.76
N MET A 246 -12.89 -20.49 0.68
CA MET A 246 -12.14 -20.45 -0.59
C MET A 246 -12.70 -21.40 -1.63
N LYS A 247 -13.14 -22.61 -1.24
CA LYS A 247 -13.68 -23.62 -2.15
C LYS A 247 -15.06 -23.28 -2.72
N ARG A 248 -15.78 -22.38 -2.07
CA ARG A 248 -17.22 -22.09 -2.35
C ARG A 248 -17.45 -20.68 -2.88
N ILE A 249 -16.52 -19.79 -2.72
CA ILE A 249 -16.64 -18.41 -3.20
C ILE A 249 -16.54 -18.38 -4.72
N ARG A 250 -17.38 -17.54 -5.38
CA ARG A 250 -17.46 -17.43 -6.84
C ARG A 250 -17.45 -15.96 -7.25
#